data_d6134d61ad0cf203f160fd82aea74915
#
_entry.id   d6134d61ad0cf203f160fd82aea74915
#
_cell.length_a   1.000
_cell.length_b   1.000
_cell.length_c   1.000
_cell.angle_alpha   90.00
_cell.angle_beta   90.00
_cell.angle_gamma   90.00
#
_symmetry.space_group_name_H-M   'P 1'
#
loop_
_entity.id
_entity.type
_entity.pdbx_description
1 polymer ?
#
loop_
_entity_poly.entity_id
_entity_poly.type
_entity_poly.pdbx_seq_one_letter_code
_entity_poly.pdbx_strand_id
1 'polypeptide(L)'
;VGSEMCIRDRPQNLETSSVNSPAFNTFLAAQINLNCNSLLMKGTKVSDLITISGDVHHIFPRNYLKKNGIDNKTKYNQVANYIYLDTQVNKAIGDDPPSVYFAKVQEQCGTKAITLGNISDEEMLYRNLEENSIPQNIVSMDISDYESFLQERRKLMAKLMQRYYQEL
;
A
#
# COMPACT_ATOMS: atom_id res chain seq x y z
N VAL A 1 -6.00 -1.19 -31.41
CA VAL A 1 -7.16 -0.60 -30.70
C VAL A 1 -6.65 -0.22 -29.34
N GLY A 2 -6.47 1.08 -29.09
CA GLY A 2 -6.01 1.56 -27.80
C GLY A 2 -6.95 1.08 -26.71
N SER A 3 -6.41 0.45 -25.68
CA SER A 3 -7.17 0.08 -24.50
C SER A 3 -7.63 1.36 -23.81
N GLU A 4 -8.83 1.80 -24.09
CA GLU A 4 -9.47 2.79 -23.25
C GLU A 4 -9.54 2.20 -21.85
N MET A 5 -8.93 2.90 -20.88
CA MET A 5 -9.04 2.53 -19.48
C MET A 5 -10.53 2.47 -19.13
N CYS A 6 -11.01 1.28 -18.71
CA CYS A 6 -12.39 1.12 -18.29
C CYS A 6 -12.74 2.20 -17.24
N ILE A 7 -13.97 2.71 -17.27
CA ILE A 7 -14.41 3.75 -16.30
C ILE A 7 -14.13 3.33 -14.85
N ARG A 8 -14.17 2.02 -14.56
CA ARG A 8 -13.91 1.46 -13.22
C ARG A 8 -12.44 1.58 -12.77
N ASP A 9 -11.50 1.70 -13.72
CA ASP A 9 -10.04 1.67 -13.46
C ASP A 9 -9.42 3.08 -13.44
N ARG A 10 -10.24 4.12 -13.50
CA ARG A 10 -9.74 5.49 -13.46
C ARG A 10 -9.28 5.84 -12.04
N PRO A 11 -8.12 6.53 -11.90
CA PRO A 11 -7.63 6.96 -10.59
C PRO A 11 -8.66 7.75 -9.77
N GLN A 12 -9.54 8.53 -10.43
CA GLN A 12 -10.60 9.30 -9.78
C GLN A 12 -11.61 8.44 -9.01
N ASN A 13 -11.84 7.20 -9.44
CA ASN A 13 -12.72 6.26 -8.73
C ASN A 13 -12.10 5.73 -7.42
N LEU A 14 -10.81 5.97 -7.22
CA LEU A 14 -10.07 5.64 -6.00
C LEU A 14 -10.01 6.83 -5.01
N GLU A 15 -10.63 7.96 -5.35
CA GLU A 15 -10.79 9.12 -4.46
C GLU A 15 -11.97 8.91 -3.52
N THR A 16 -11.86 7.93 -2.65
CA THR A 16 -12.92 7.54 -1.72
C THR A 16 -12.32 7.02 -0.40
N SER A 17 -13.08 7.14 0.66
CA SER A 17 -12.75 6.61 1.98
C SER A 17 -13.41 5.24 2.26
N SER A 18 -14.28 4.77 1.37
CA SER A 18 -15.04 3.55 1.59
C SER A 18 -14.22 2.29 1.31
N VAL A 19 -13.98 1.48 2.34
CA VAL A 19 -13.36 0.15 2.23
C VAL A 19 -14.20 -0.82 1.40
N ASN A 20 -15.49 -0.55 1.26
CA ASN A 20 -16.43 -1.36 0.47
C ASN A 20 -16.65 -0.79 -0.94
N SER A 21 -15.88 0.20 -1.35
CA SER A 21 -16.02 0.77 -2.69
C SER A 21 -15.73 -0.28 -3.77
N PRO A 22 -16.47 -0.26 -4.90
CA PRO A 22 -16.20 -1.18 -6.01
C PRO A 22 -14.76 -1.08 -6.53
N ALA A 23 -14.20 0.13 -6.56
CA ALA A 23 -12.82 0.34 -7.02
C ALA A 23 -11.80 -0.33 -6.11
N PHE A 24 -11.96 -0.21 -4.79
CA PHE A 24 -11.05 -0.88 -3.84
C PHE A 24 -11.19 -2.40 -3.89
N ASN A 25 -12.41 -2.90 -3.98
CA ASN A 25 -12.66 -4.35 -4.13
C ASN A 25 -12.03 -4.90 -5.42
N THR A 26 -12.10 -4.16 -6.51
CA THR A 26 -11.45 -4.55 -7.78
C THR A 26 -9.93 -4.55 -7.64
N PHE A 27 -9.36 -3.56 -6.97
CA PHE A 27 -7.92 -3.53 -6.70
C PHE A 27 -7.47 -4.74 -5.88
N LEU A 28 -8.20 -5.10 -4.83
CA LEU A 28 -7.89 -6.29 -4.02
C LEU A 28 -8.03 -7.57 -4.84
N ALA A 29 -9.05 -7.67 -5.69
CA ALA A 29 -9.22 -8.81 -6.60
C ALA A 29 -8.03 -8.92 -7.57
N ALA A 30 -7.52 -7.81 -8.06
CA ALA A 30 -6.31 -7.77 -8.90
C ALA A 30 -5.09 -8.28 -8.13
N GLN A 31 -4.87 -7.84 -6.90
CA GLN A 31 -3.76 -8.33 -6.07
C GLN A 31 -3.85 -9.82 -5.79
N ILE A 32 -5.05 -10.33 -5.52
CA ILE A 32 -5.29 -11.77 -5.28
C ILE A 32 -4.99 -12.57 -6.55
N ASN A 33 -5.53 -12.15 -7.68
CA ASN A 33 -5.34 -12.84 -8.96
C ASN A 33 -3.88 -12.86 -9.41
N LEU A 34 -3.16 -11.77 -9.21
CA LEU A 34 -1.73 -11.63 -9.53
C LEU A 34 -0.82 -12.22 -8.44
N ASN A 35 -1.40 -12.84 -7.41
CA ASN A 35 -0.67 -13.53 -6.33
C ASN A 35 0.34 -12.64 -5.61
N CYS A 36 -0.03 -11.37 -5.37
CA CYS A 36 0.83 -10.37 -4.73
C CYS A 36 1.15 -10.71 -3.28
N ASN A 37 2.41 -10.48 -2.88
CA ASN A 37 2.81 -10.53 -1.48
C ASN A 37 2.32 -9.28 -0.73
N SER A 38 2.02 -9.44 0.55
CA SER A 38 1.70 -8.30 1.40
C SER A 38 2.91 -7.39 1.64
N LEU A 39 2.65 -6.16 2.01
CA LEU A 39 3.70 -5.17 2.24
C LEU A 39 4.70 -5.64 3.30
N LEU A 40 5.99 -5.52 2.97
CA LEU A 40 7.15 -5.88 3.79
C LEU A 40 7.28 -7.37 4.12
N MET A 41 6.48 -8.23 3.46
CA MET A 41 6.51 -9.66 3.68
C MET A 41 6.82 -10.42 2.38
N LYS A 42 7.74 -11.37 2.47
CA LYS A 42 7.97 -12.38 1.46
C LYS A 42 7.24 -13.67 1.86
N GLY A 43 6.43 -14.20 0.95
CA GLY A 43 5.73 -15.46 1.18
C GLY A 43 4.39 -15.35 1.90
N THR A 44 4.02 -14.19 2.41
CA THR A 44 2.68 -13.92 2.93
C THR A 44 1.87 -13.18 1.86
N LYS A 45 0.78 -13.75 1.41
CA LYS A 45 -0.04 -13.19 0.33
C LYS A 45 -1.10 -12.24 0.86
N VAL A 46 -1.48 -11.26 0.03
CA VAL A 46 -2.61 -10.37 0.32
C VAL A 46 -3.88 -11.17 0.57
N SER A 47 -4.12 -12.22 -0.24
CA SER A 47 -5.27 -13.15 -0.07
C SER A 47 -5.33 -13.78 1.32
N ASP A 48 -4.17 -14.17 1.88
CA ASP A 48 -4.10 -14.77 3.21
C ASP A 48 -4.54 -13.78 4.29
N LEU A 49 -4.04 -12.53 4.20
CA LEU A 49 -4.34 -11.49 5.18
C LEU A 49 -5.82 -11.07 5.15
N ILE A 50 -6.43 -10.96 3.99
CA ILE A 50 -7.86 -10.64 3.86
C ILE A 50 -8.71 -11.71 4.55
N THR A 51 -8.31 -12.97 4.43
CA THR A 51 -9.03 -14.11 5.02
C THR A 51 -8.84 -14.19 6.54
N ILE A 52 -7.63 -13.90 7.03
CA ILE A 52 -7.25 -14.13 8.43
C ILE A 52 -7.59 -12.93 9.32
N SER A 53 -7.21 -11.72 8.92
CA SER A 53 -7.29 -10.55 9.80
C SER A 53 -8.50 -9.67 9.55
N GLY A 54 -8.95 -9.55 8.31
CA GLY A 54 -10.10 -8.72 7.94
C GLY A 54 -9.93 -7.22 8.15
N ASP A 55 -8.86 -6.78 8.79
CA ASP A 55 -8.65 -5.39 9.18
C ASP A 55 -7.78 -4.63 8.17
N VAL A 56 -8.23 -3.43 7.83
CA VAL A 56 -7.51 -2.50 6.97
C VAL A 56 -6.65 -1.57 7.84
N HIS A 57 -5.39 -1.45 7.47
CA HIS A 57 -4.42 -0.57 8.07
C HIS A 57 -4.11 0.63 7.17
N HIS A 58 -3.24 1.53 7.62
CA HIS A 58 -2.85 2.75 6.93
C HIS A 58 -1.35 2.75 6.63
N ILE A 59 -0.97 3.08 5.39
CA ILE A 59 0.44 3.21 4.98
C ILE A 59 1.10 4.40 5.68
N PHE A 60 0.43 5.58 5.64
CA PHE A 60 0.70 6.67 6.56
C PHE A 60 -0.17 6.47 7.79
N PRO A 61 0.41 6.15 8.97
CA PRO A 61 -0.39 5.82 10.15
C PRO A 61 -1.36 6.93 10.54
N ARG A 62 -2.57 6.55 10.89
CA ARG A 62 -3.64 7.49 11.24
C ARG A 62 -3.23 8.47 12.34
N ASN A 63 -2.59 7.97 13.40
CA ASN A 63 -2.17 8.82 14.50
C ASN A 63 -1.06 9.79 14.09
N TYR A 64 -0.14 9.34 13.23
CA TYR A 64 0.87 10.23 12.65
C TYR A 64 0.22 11.37 11.87
N LEU A 65 -0.75 11.08 11.00
CA LEU A 65 -1.47 12.10 10.24
C LEU A 65 -2.18 13.10 11.15
N LYS A 66 -2.90 12.60 12.17
CA LYS A 66 -3.59 13.45 13.14
C LYS A 66 -2.64 14.39 13.90
N LYS A 67 -1.53 13.86 14.39
CA LYS A 67 -0.50 14.66 15.10
C LYS A 67 0.12 15.75 14.23
N ASN A 68 0.06 15.60 12.91
CA ASN A 68 0.58 16.54 11.93
C ASN A 68 -0.50 17.39 11.24
N GLY A 69 -1.68 17.53 11.87
CA GLY A 69 -2.71 18.46 11.43
C GLY A 69 -3.72 17.89 10.43
N ILE A 70 -3.63 16.61 10.07
CA ILE A 70 -4.62 15.92 9.24
C ILE A 70 -5.54 15.11 10.15
N ASP A 71 -6.46 15.80 10.82
CA ASP A 71 -7.41 15.20 11.76
C ASP A 71 -8.81 14.94 11.18
N ASN A 72 -9.09 15.44 9.98
CA ASN A 72 -10.33 15.18 9.27
C ASN A 72 -10.38 13.71 8.83
N LYS A 73 -11.43 13.02 9.30
CA LYS A 73 -11.63 11.59 9.04
C LYS A 73 -11.63 11.21 7.56
N THR A 74 -12.20 12.04 6.69
CA THR A 74 -12.21 11.78 5.25
C THR A 74 -10.84 11.96 4.60
N LYS A 75 -9.95 12.75 5.20
CA LYS A 75 -8.61 12.99 4.68
C LYS A 75 -7.63 11.87 5.03
N TYR A 76 -7.65 11.37 6.27
CA TYR A 76 -6.76 10.27 6.63
C TYR A 76 -7.31 8.90 6.24
N ASN A 77 -8.61 8.73 6.13
CA ASN A 77 -9.25 7.52 5.61
C ASN A 77 -9.45 7.67 4.10
N GLN A 78 -8.44 7.35 3.34
CA GLN A 78 -8.48 7.27 1.88
C GLN A 78 -8.09 5.87 1.42
N VAL A 79 -8.79 5.33 0.44
CA VAL A 79 -8.50 4.00 -0.14
C VAL A 79 -7.04 3.90 -0.57
N ALA A 80 -6.47 4.97 -1.14
CA ALA A 80 -5.07 5.01 -1.52
C ALA A 80 -4.09 5.00 -0.33
N ASN A 81 -4.56 5.17 0.90
CA ASN A 81 -3.78 5.00 2.13
C ASN A 81 -4.06 3.67 2.84
N TYR A 82 -4.99 2.87 2.34
CA TYR A 82 -5.35 1.60 2.94
C TYR A 82 -4.46 0.46 2.47
N ILE A 83 -4.19 -0.47 3.37
CA ILE A 83 -3.45 -1.68 3.08
C ILE A 83 -3.82 -2.79 4.08
N TYR A 84 -3.79 -4.05 3.62
CA TYR A 84 -3.81 -5.20 4.52
C TYR A 84 -2.38 -5.51 4.94
N LEU A 85 -2.10 -5.50 6.24
CA LEU A 85 -0.78 -5.76 6.81
C LEU A 85 -0.80 -6.98 7.73
N ASP A 86 0.30 -7.69 7.76
CA ASP A 86 0.58 -8.63 8.84
C ASP A 86 0.54 -7.91 10.19
N THR A 87 -0.04 -8.56 11.20
CA THR A 87 -0.23 -7.96 12.53
C THR A 87 1.08 -7.54 13.19
N GLN A 88 2.14 -8.33 13.03
CA GLN A 88 3.44 -7.99 13.60
C GLN A 88 4.10 -6.82 12.87
N VAL A 89 3.95 -6.76 11.54
CA VAL A 89 4.41 -5.63 10.74
C VAL A 89 3.68 -4.36 11.16
N ASN A 90 2.35 -4.40 11.29
CA ASN A 90 1.57 -3.24 11.73
C ASN A 90 2.00 -2.74 13.13
N LYS A 91 2.22 -3.66 14.06
CA LYS A 91 2.70 -3.31 15.41
C LYS A 91 4.10 -2.69 15.38
N ALA A 92 4.99 -3.21 14.55
CA ALA A 92 6.36 -2.70 14.42
C ALA A 92 6.41 -1.31 13.75
N ILE A 93 5.51 -1.02 12.83
CA ILE A 93 5.37 0.31 12.23
C ILE A 93 4.86 1.32 13.28
N GLY A 94 3.85 0.95 14.06
CA GLY A 94 3.24 1.84 15.05
C GLY A 94 2.74 3.14 14.41
N ASP A 95 3.21 4.27 14.93
CA ASP A 95 2.89 5.62 14.44
C ASP A 95 4.02 6.24 13.60
N ASP A 96 5.03 5.46 13.23
CA ASP A 96 6.17 5.96 12.45
C ASP A 96 5.75 6.32 11.01
N PRO A 97 6.18 7.47 10.47
CA PRO A 97 5.95 7.79 9.06
C PRO A 97 6.75 6.86 8.13
N PRO A 98 6.39 6.78 6.84
CA PRO A 98 7.11 5.96 5.88
C PRO A 98 8.62 6.18 5.88
N SER A 99 9.09 7.43 5.92
CA SER A 99 10.53 7.74 5.96
C SER A 99 11.25 7.10 7.14
N VAL A 100 10.58 6.86 8.25
CA VAL A 100 11.16 6.24 9.45
C VAL A 100 11.12 4.71 9.34
N TYR A 101 9.95 4.12 9.09
CA TYR A 101 9.90 2.65 9.08
C TYR A 101 10.57 2.04 7.84
N PHE A 102 10.57 2.72 6.69
CA PHE A 102 11.34 2.25 5.53
C PHE A 102 12.85 2.42 5.70
N ALA A 103 13.32 3.41 6.47
CA ALA A 103 14.74 3.49 6.84
C ALA A 103 15.19 2.25 7.61
N LYS A 104 14.36 1.75 8.54
CA LYS A 104 14.62 0.48 9.24
C LYS A 104 14.70 -0.71 8.27
N VAL A 105 13.81 -0.77 7.29
CA VAL A 105 13.82 -1.83 6.27
C VAL A 105 15.07 -1.74 5.38
N GLN A 106 15.47 -0.55 4.98
CA GLN A 106 16.69 -0.35 4.18
C GLN A 106 17.94 -0.74 4.95
N GLU A 107 18.02 -0.39 6.25
CA GLU A 107 19.10 -0.82 7.13
C GLU A 107 19.18 -2.35 7.24
N GLN A 108 18.04 -3.02 7.44
CA GLN A 108 18.02 -4.49 7.49
C GLN A 108 18.40 -5.13 6.15
N CYS A 109 18.12 -4.51 5.01
CA CYS A 109 18.59 -4.98 3.69
C CYS A 109 20.13 -4.96 3.61
N GLY A 110 20.78 -3.96 4.21
CA GLY A 110 22.22 -3.85 4.28
C GLY A 110 22.88 -4.81 5.29
N THR A 111 22.34 -4.86 6.51
CA THR A 111 22.90 -5.63 7.63
C THR A 111 22.43 -7.08 7.69
N LYS A 112 21.33 -7.43 7.03
CA LYS A 112 20.63 -8.72 7.13
C LYS A 112 20.01 -9.00 8.51
N ALA A 113 20.02 -8.02 9.42
CA ALA A 113 19.38 -8.12 10.74
C ALA A 113 17.91 -7.72 10.65
N ILE A 114 17.02 -8.70 10.57
CA ILE A 114 15.58 -8.49 10.36
C ILE A 114 14.93 -7.92 11.62
N THR A 115 14.29 -6.77 11.50
CA THR A 115 13.56 -6.08 12.58
C THR A 115 12.11 -5.75 12.21
N LEU A 116 11.81 -5.61 10.91
CA LEU A 116 10.50 -5.24 10.41
C LEU A 116 10.16 -6.06 9.17
N GLY A 117 9.10 -6.86 9.25
CA GLY A 117 8.78 -7.80 8.18
C GLY A 117 9.86 -8.87 7.99
N ASN A 118 10.06 -9.33 6.76
CA ASN A 118 11.08 -10.33 6.45
C ASN A 118 11.85 -10.07 5.14
N ILE A 119 11.78 -8.86 4.62
CA ILE A 119 12.53 -8.47 3.42
C ILE A 119 13.97 -8.16 3.78
N SER A 120 14.93 -8.80 3.11
CA SER A 120 16.37 -8.75 3.45
C SER A 120 17.27 -8.26 2.33
N ASP A 121 16.73 -7.84 1.19
CA ASP A 121 17.49 -7.19 0.13
C ASP A 121 16.67 -6.10 -0.57
N GLU A 122 17.39 -5.15 -1.15
CA GLU A 122 16.80 -3.94 -1.71
C GLU A 122 15.97 -4.20 -2.98
N GLU A 123 16.41 -5.13 -3.82
CA GLU A 123 15.65 -5.51 -5.02
C GLU A 123 14.30 -6.11 -4.65
N MET A 124 14.29 -6.97 -3.63
CA MET A 124 13.06 -7.56 -3.09
C MET A 124 12.15 -6.49 -2.48
N LEU A 125 12.70 -5.48 -1.81
CA LEU A 125 11.94 -4.36 -1.29
C LEU A 125 11.21 -3.61 -2.41
N TYR A 126 11.90 -3.24 -3.47
CA TYR A 126 11.31 -2.51 -4.58
C TYR A 126 10.26 -3.33 -5.35
N ARG A 127 10.46 -4.64 -5.51
CA ARG A 127 9.43 -5.53 -6.05
C ARG A 127 8.19 -5.58 -5.16
N ASN A 128 8.39 -5.63 -3.86
CA ASN A 128 7.29 -5.66 -2.90
C ASN A 128 6.46 -4.36 -2.91
N LEU A 129 7.12 -3.21 -3.06
CA LEU A 129 6.44 -1.94 -3.27
C LEU A 129 5.60 -1.96 -4.55
N GLU A 130 6.14 -2.49 -5.64
CA GLU A 130 5.44 -2.62 -6.92
C GLU A 130 4.20 -3.52 -6.81
N GLU A 131 4.31 -4.68 -6.16
CA GLU A 131 3.18 -5.59 -5.89
C GLU A 131 2.05 -4.92 -5.10
N ASN A 132 2.37 -3.94 -4.26
CA ASN A 132 1.42 -3.20 -3.44
C ASN A 132 1.00 -1.85 -4.04
N SER A 133 1.39 -1.58 -5.28
CA SER A 133 1.10 -0.32 -5.98
C SER A 133 1.52 0.90 -5.17
N ILE A 134 2.69 0.84 -4.56
CA ILE A 134 3.27 1.91 -3.76
C ILE A 134 4.42 2.53 -4.54
N PRO A 135 4.48 3.89 -4.66
CA PRO A 135 5.59 4.54 -5.34
C PRO A 135 6.92 4.29 -4.61
N GLN A 136 7.99 4.05 -5.36
CA GLN A 136 9.29 3.66 -4.81
C GLN A 136 9.91 4.74 -3.91
N ASN A 137 9.61 6.02 -4.16
CA ASN A 137 10.07 7.13 -3.33
C ASN A 137 9.36 7.24 -1.96
N ILE A 138 8.43 6.32 -1.65
CA ILE A 138 7.79 6.23 -0.32
C ILE A 138 8.82 6.13 0.82
N VAL A 139 9.98 5.56 0.53
CA VAL A 139 11.06 5.35 1.51
C VAL A 139 11.59 6.66 2.14
N SER A 140 11.33 7.79 1.53
CA SER A 140 11.71 9.12 2.02
C SER A 140 10.52 10.04 2.32
N MET A 141 9.30 9.54 2.25
CA MET A 141 8.10 10.38 2.40
C MET A 141 7.75 10.67 3.85
N ASP A 142 7.34 11.91 4.10
CA ASP A 142 6.81 12.39 5.36
C ASP A 142 5.43 13.07 5.16
N ILE A 143 4.99 13.86 6.16
CA ILE A 143 3.68 14.51 6.12
C ILE A 143 3.49 15.44 4.92
N SER A 144 4.56 16.09 4.45
CA SER A 144 4.50 17.01 3.31
C SER A 144 4.19 16.31 2.00
N ASP A 145 4.43 14.99 1.94
CA ASP A 145 4.26 14.18 0.75
C ASP A 145 2.91 13.45 0.69
N TYR A 146 2.10 13.52 1.75
CA TYR A 146 0.90 12.69 1.88
C TYR A 146 -0.07 12.86 0.70
N GLU A 147 -0.38 14.09 0.29
CA GLU A 147 -1.30 14.34 -0.82
C GLU A 147 -0.75 13.83 -2.17
N SER A 148 0.53 14.07 -2.44
CA SER A 148 1.16 13.55 -3.65
C SER A 148 1.26 12.02 -3.64
N PHE A 149 1.50 11.43 -2.48
CA PHE A 149 1.46 9.97 -2.30
C PHE A 149 0.10 9.39 -2.69
N LEU A 150 -1.00 9.96 -2.20
CA LEU A 150 -2.34 9.50 -2.54
C LEU A 150 -2.58 9.53 -4.05
N GLN A 151 -2.19 10.62 -4.72
CA GLN A 151 -2.34 10.76 -6.17
C GLN A 151 -1.50 9.74 -6.94
N GLU A 152 -0.23 9.56 -6.58
CA GLU A 152 0.67 8.60 -7.21
C GLU A 152 0.20 7.17 -7.00
N ARG A 153 -0.22 6.83 -5.78
CA ARG A 153 -0.72 5.49 -5.50
C ARG A 153 -2.00 5.18 -6.28
N ARG A 154 -2.93 6.11 -6.39
CA ARG A 154 -4.14 5.93 -7.21
C ARG A 154 -3.81 5.57 -8.65
N LYS A 155 -2.82 6.21 -9.24
CA LYS A 155 -2.35 5.90 -10.59
C LYS A 155 -1.79 4.48 -10.69
N LEU A 156 -0.97 4.08 -9.73
CA LEU A 156 -0.39 2.73 -9.69
C LEU A 156 -1.45 1.65 -9.44
N MET A 157 -2.40 1.91 -8.56
CA MET A 157 -3.54 1.02 -8.31
C MET A 157 -4.38 0.84 -9.57
N ALA A 158 -4.68 1.93 -10.28
CA ALA A 158 -5.42 1.88 -11.54
C ALA A 158 -4.69 1.07 -12.62
N LYS A 159 -3.36 1.19 -12.69
CA LYS A 159 -2.54 0.38 -13.61
C LYS A 159 -2.61 -1.11 -13.28
N LEU A 160 -2.56 -1.47 -12.01
CA LEU A 160 -2.68 -2.88 -11.58
C LEU A 160 -4.06 -3.44 -11.94
N MET A 161 -5.12 -2.68 -11.71
CA MET A 161 -6.49 -3.05 -12.08
C MET A 161 -6.61 -3.23 -13.60
N GLN A 162 -6.03 -2.35 -14.40
CA GLN A 162 -6.00 -2.45 -15.85
C GLN A 162 -5.30 -3.74 -16.31
N ARG A 163 -4.14 -4.04 -15.73
CA ARG A 163 -3.41 -5.28 -16.00
C ARG A 163 -4.26 -6.52 -15.67
N TYR A 164 -4.94 -6.51 -14.55
CA TYR A 164 -5.84 -7.58 -14.14
C TYR A 164 -6.91 -7.85 -15.19
N TYR A 165 -7.56 -6.80 -15.71
CA TYR A 165 -8.57 -6.96 -16.76
C TYR A 165 -8.01 -7.47 -18.08
N GLN A 166 -6.77 -7.15 -18.39
CA GLN A 166 -6.11 -7.65 -19.62
C GLN A 166 -5.74 -9.12 -19.54
N GLU A 167 -5.58 -9.66 -18.35
CA GLU A 167 -5.22 -11.07 -18.09
C GLU A 167 -6.44 -11.98 -17.86
N LEU A 168 -7.67 -11.42 -17.83
CA LEU A 168 -8.91 -12.20 -17.77
C LEU A 168 -9.27 -12.77 -19.14
#